data_3ae65462825473ab4d93478f45cbc11e
#
_entry.id   3ae65462825473ab4d93478f45cbc11e
#
_cell.length_a   1.000
_cell.length_b   1.000
_cell.length_c   1.000
_cell.angle_alpha   90.00
_cell.angle_beta   90.00
_cell.angle_gamma   90.00
#
_symmetry.space_group_name_H-M   'P 1'
#
loop_
_entity.id
_entity.type
_entity.pdbx_description
1 polymer ?
#
loop_
_entity_poly.entity_id
_entity_poly.type
_entity_poly.pdbx_seq_one_letter_code
_entity_poly.pdbx_strand_id
1 'polypeptide(L)'
;VRDANSSITVKTLIGKVPVMHLDPVLIFNYDLFMPSNVTLKNYMIVYTYPGRITDKQEIQSIKDFAKSHRLKLISIGHYFSWCDDVVIPSPFEVLAYFKNASYIVTDTFHGSVFSIKYNKAFCTIIRNMNNQKLSYLLKQFHLESRIINDIDKLDSILTTPIDYKEINEYIAKETRCSIEYLKTNICK
;
A
#
# COMPACT_ATOMS: atom_id res chain seq x y z
N VAL A 1 -8.03 11.98 -12.89
CA VAL A 1 -7.79 12.07 -11.42
C VAL A 1 -7.96 10.71 -10.78
N ARG A 2 -7.44 10.50 -9.57
CA ARG A 2 -7.43 9.20 -8.88
C ARG A 2 -8.27 9.12 -7.60
N ASP A 3 -8.84 10.21 -7.16
CA ASP A 3 -9.67 10.26 -5.96
C ASP A 3 -10.84 11.26 -6.09
N ALA A 4 -11.88 11.06 -5.27
CA ALA A 4 -13.09 11.85 -5.34
C ALA A 4 -12.86 13.34 -5.04
N ASN A 5 -11.98 13.66 -4.08
CA ASN A 5 -11.71 15.07 -3.72
C ASN A 5 -11.03 15.81 -4.86
N SER A 6 -10.05 15.16 -5.53
CA SER A 6 -9.43 15.71 -6.74
C SER A 6 -10.47 15.92 -7.85
N SER A 7 -11.45 15.02 -8.00
CA SER A 7 -12.53 15.17 -8.98
C SER A 7 -13.42 16.38 -8.67
N ILE A 8 -13.79 16.56 -7.40
CA ILE A 8 -14.58 17.71 -6.97
C ILE A 8 -13.80 19.02 -7.23
N THR A 9 -12.53 19.07 -6.85
CA THR A 9 -11.68 20.24 -7.05
C THR A 9 -11.58 20.63 -8.54
N VAL A 10 -11.30 19.64 -9.41
CA VAL A 10 -11.21 19.88 -10.87
C VAL A 10 -12.55 20.36 -11.41
N LYS A 11 -13.66 19.71 -11.02
CA LYS A 11 -15.01 20.15 -11.42
C LYS A 11 -15.28 21.59 -11.03
N THR A 12 -14.91 21.97 -9.80
CA THR A 12 -15.10 23.35 -9.31
C THR A 12 -14.28 24.37 -10.09
N LEU A 13 -13.02 24.03 -10.41
CA LEU A 13 -12.09 24.95 -11.07
C LEU A 13 -12.36 25.15 -12.57
N ILE A 14 -12.74 24.09 -13.28
CA ILE A 14 -12.84 24.14 -14.75
C ILE A 14 -14.24 23.77 -15.27
N GLY A 15 -15.22 23.51 -14.40
CA GLY A 15 -16.61 23.19 -14.76
C GLY A 15 -16.80 21.81 -15.41
N LYS A 16 -15.76 21.00 -15.53
CA LYS A 16 -15.82 19.65 -16.15
C LYS A 16 -15.54 18.55 -15.14
N VAL A 17 -16.33 17.48 -15.19
CA VAL A 17 -16.05 16.28 -14.39
C VAL A 17 -14.89 15.53 -15.03
N PRO A 18 -13.76 15.36 -14.34
CA PRO A 18 -12.62 14.63 -14.89
C PRO A 18 -12.89 13.12 -14.89
N VAL A 19 -12.26 12.42 -15.83
CA VAL A 19 -12.26 10.95 -15.83
C VAL A 19 -11.46 10.43 -14.60
N MET A 20 -12.02 9.44 -13.93
CA MET A 20 -11.37 8.77 -12.80
C MET A 20 -10.52 7.61 -13.31
N HIS A 21 -9.33 7.49 -12.78
CA HIS A 21 -8.41 6.39 -13.08
C HIS A 21 -7.80 5.89 -11.77
N LEU A 22 -7.33 4.65 -11.77
CA LEU A 22 -6.53 4.13 -10.67
C LEU A 22 -5.19 4.88 -10.55
N ASP A 23 -4.58 4.74 -9.38
CA ASP A 23 -3.19 5.22 -9.22
C ASP A 23 -2.28 4.58 -10.30
N PRO A 24 -1.42 5.36 -10.96
CA PRO A 24 -0.52 4.84 -12.00
C PRO A 24 0.31 3.63 -11.56
N VAL A 25 0.63 3.53 -10.29
CA VAL A 25 1.35 2.38 -9.72
C VAL A 25 0.56 1.08 -9.89
N LEU A 26 -0.76 1.10 -9.78
CA LEU A 26 -1.60 -0.09 -9.99
C LEU A 26 -1.68 -0.48 -11.46
N ILE A 27 -1.68 0.51 -12.37
CA ILE A 27 -1.89 0.32 -13.80
C ILE A 27 -0.65 -0.25 -14.51
N PHE A 28 0.55 0.24 -14.14
CA PHE A 28 1.78 -0.10 -14.85
C PHE A 28 2.38 -1.42 -14.34
N ASN A 29 2.87 -2.27 -15.26
CA ASN A 29 3.60 -3.49 -14.92
C ASN A 29 5.09 -3.18 -14.71
N TYR A 30 5.54 -3.28 -13.46
CA TYR A 30 6.93 -3.03 -13.07
C TYR A 30 7.81 -4.28 -13.09
N ASP A 31 7.27 -5.47 -13.36
CA ASP A 31 8.01 -6.74 -13.23
C ASP A 31 9.29 -6.76 -14.06
N LEU A 32 9.30 -6.11 -15.22
CA LEU A 32 10.47 -5.99 -16.09
C LEU A 32 11.59 -5.12 -15.52
N PHE A 33 11.29 -4.28 -14.55
CA PHE A 33 12.23 -3.32 -13.96
C PHE A 33 12.67 -3.71 -12.56
N MET A 34 12.03 -4.71 -11.98
CA MET A 34 12.39 -5.16 -10.65
C MET A 34 13.62 -6.07 -10.70
N PRO A 35 14.59 -5.84 -9.81
CA PRO A 35 15.71 -6.75 -9.67
C PRO A 35 15.24 -8.10 -9.12
N SER A 36 15.81 -9.18 -9.62
CA SER A 36 15.51 -10.55 -9.20
C SER A 36 16.19 -10.99 -7.89
N ASN A 37 16.99 -10.11 -7.27
CA ASN A 37 17.96 -10.46 -6.24
C ASN A 37 17.57 -10.10 -4.80
N VAL A 38 16.30 -9.85 -4.50
CA VAL A 38 15.87 -9.76 -3.09
C VAL A 38 15.94 -11.16 -2.47
N THR A 39 17.03 -11.40 -1.74
CA THR A 39 17.30 -12.69 -1.10
C THR A 39 16.64 -12.86 0.27
N LEU A 40 16.16 -11.78 0.86
CA LEU A 40 15.53 -11.79 2.16
C LEU A 40 14.19 -12.56 2.10
N LYS A 41 14.00 -13.46 3.06
CA LYS A 41 12.78 -14.28 3.21
C LYS A 41 12.25 -14.15 4.63
N ASN A 42 10.98 -14.48 4.82
CA ASN A 42 10.32 -14.49 6.12
C ASN A 42 10.46 -13.15 6.85
N TYR A 43 10.00 -12.07 6.23
CA TYR A 43 10.04 -10.75 6.81
C TYR A 43 8.71 -10.02 6.71
N MET A 44 8.55 -9.09 7.62
CA MET A 44 7.46 -8.13 7.69
C MET A 44 8.01 -6.74 7.43
N ILE A 45 7.31 -5.97 6.61
CA ILE A 45 7.67 -4.58 6.31
C ILE A 45 6.91 -3.64 7.22
N VAL A 46 7.65 -2.67 7.78
CA VAL A 46 7.11 -1.42 8.30
C VAL A 46 7.43 -0.31 7.30
N TYR A 47 6.39 0.25 6.68
CA TYR A 47 6.54 1.32 5.70
C TYR A 47 5.81 2.58 6.16
N THR A 48 6.56 3.47 6.78
CA THR A 48 6.07 4.70 7.41
C THR A 48 7.13 5.80 7.35
N TYR A 49 6.72 7.04 7.64
CA TYR A 49 7.65 8.15 7.81
C TYR A 49 8.10 8.31 9.26
N PRO A 50 9.27 8.91 9.50
CA PRO A 50 9.73 9.22 10.85
C PRO A 50 8.69 10.01 11.66
N GLY A 51 8.53 9.64 12.94
CA GLY A 51 7.64 10.32 13.86
C GLY A 51 6.14 10.00 13.71
N ARG A 52 5.76 9.02 12.88
CA ARG A 52 4.35 8.67 12.71
C ARG A 52 3.89 7.47 13.54
N ILE A 53 4.69 6.41 13.61
CA ILE A 53 4.46 5.28 14.51
C ILE A 53 5.36 5.50 15.73
N THR A 54 4.81 6.14 16.76
CA THR A 54 5.54 6.53 17.99
C THR A 54 4.87 6.00 19.26
N ASP A 55 3.64 5.55 19.15
CA ASP A 55 2.92 4.95 20.26
C ASP A 55 3.58 3.62 20.66
N LYS A 56 3.86 3.46 21.96
CA LYS A 56 4.56 2.30 22.49
C LYS A 56 3.75 1.00 22.34
N GLN A 57 2.43 1.08 22.45
CA GLN A 57 1.57 -0.08 22.30
C GLN A 57 1.52 -0.53 20.83
N GLU A 58 1.42 0.41 19.88
CA GLU A 58 1.50 0.11 18.45
C GLU A 58 2.83 -0.59 18.11
N ILE A 59 3.95 -0.02 18.56
CA ILE A 59 5.29 -0.57 18.33
C ILE A 59 5.40 -1.97 18.92
N GLN A 60 4.95 -2.15 20.17
CA GLN A 60 5.04 -3.44 20.85
C GLN A 60 4.20 -4.49 20.14
N SER A 61 2.95 -4.19 19.77
CA SER A 61 2.07 -5.11 19.05
C SER A 61 2.66 -5.55 17.70
N ILE A 62 3.28 -4.61 16.96
CA ILE A 62 3.96 -4.92 15.68
C ILE A 62 5.15 -5.88 15.92
N LYS A 63 5.96 -5.61 16.95
CA LYS A 63 7.11 -6.47 17.31
C LYS A 63 6.66 -7.85 17.74
N ASP A 64 5.62 -7.94 18.57
CA ASP A 64 5.11 -9.21 19.08
C ASP A 64 4.52 -10.07 17.97
N PHE A 65 3.82 -9.44 17.01
CA PHE A 65 3.36 -10.12 15.81
C PHE A 65 4.53 -10.68 14.99
N ALA A 66 5.53 -9.86 14.68
CA ALA A 66 6.69 -10.32 13.92
C ALA A 66 7.40 -11.48 14.63
N LYS A 67 7.59 -11.38 15.93
CA LYS A 67 8.24 -12.42 16.76
C LYS A 67 7.44 -13.72 16.78
N SER A 68 6.12 -13.66 17.01
CA SER A 68 5.25 -14.85 17.08
C SER A 68 5.21 -15.61 15.76
N HIS A 69 5.30 -14.88 14.64
CA HIS A 69 5.33 -15.44 13.28
C HIS A 69 6.75 -15.73 12.75
N ARG A 70 7.79 -15.57 13.59
CA ARG A 70 9.21 -15.80 13.24
C ARG A 70 9.64 -14.97 12.00
N LEU A 71 9.21 -13.74 11.95
CA LEU A 71 9.51 -12.82 10.85
C LEU A 71 10.59 -11.83 11.28
N LYS A 72 11.50 -11.51 10.38
CA LYS A 72 12.39 -10.37 10.53
C LYS A 72 11.59 -9.09 10.29
N LEU A 73 11.60 -8.18 11.25
CA LEU A 73 10.92 -6.89 11.14
C LEU A 73 11.85 -5.88 10.47
N ILE A 74 11.54 -5.47 9.24
CA ILE A 74 12.35 -4.53 8.49
C ILE A 74 11.61 -3.22 8.24
N SER A 75 12.34 -2.12 8.25
CA SER A 75 11.88 -0.83 7.75
C SER A 75 12.48 -0.52 6.38
N ILE A 76 11.73 0.22 5.56
CA ILE A 76 12.19 0.64 4.23
C ILE A 76 12.33 2.16 4.20
N GLY A 77 13.53 2.63 3.80
CA GLY A 77 13.83 4.03 3.56
C GLY A 77 14.17 4.85 4.79
N HIS A 78 13.77 4.41 5.98
CA HIS A 78 14.04 5.12 7.24
C HIS A 78 14.41 4.15 8.35
N TYR A 79 15.38 4.53 9.18
CA TYR A 79 15.78 3.77 10.34
C TYR A 79 14.80 3.95 11.50
N PHE A 80 14.40 2.83 12.09
CA PHE A 80 13.66 2.79 13.36
C PHE A 80 14.38 1.82 14.31
N SER A 81 14.77 2.31 15.50
CA SER A 81 15.51 1.51 16.49
C SER A 81 14.77 0.27 17.00
N TRP A 82 13.48 0.20 16.75
CA TRP A 82 12.62 -0.92 17.14
C TRP A 82 12.39 -1.96 16.03
N CYS A 83 12.89 -1.72 14.81
CA CYS A 83 12.96 -2.72 13.75
C CYS A 83 14.28 -3.50 13.83
N ASP A 84 14.29 -4.75 13.36
CA ASP A 84 15.49 -5.60 13.34
C ASP A 84 16.50 -5.13 12.30
N ASP A 85 16.03 -4.48 11.23
CA ASP A 85 16.88 -4.02 10.14
C ASP A 85 16.24 -2.84 9.40
N VAL A 86 17.07 -2.13 8.64
CA VAL A 86 16.66 -1.09 7.71
C VAL A 86 17.22 -1.38 6.34
N VAL A 87 16.39 -1.24 5.31
CA VAL A 87 16.83 -1.32 3.92
C VAL A 87 16.61 0.02 3.23
N ILE A 88 17.60 0.44 2.45
CA ILE A 88 17.59 1.69 1.68
C ILE A 88 17.66 1.32 0.19
N PRO A 89 16.57 0.78 -0.36
CA PRO A 89 16.54 0.29 -1.73
C PRO A 89 16.33 1.42 -2.74
N SER A 90 16.72 1.16 -4.00
CA SER A 90 16.28 1.98 -5.13
C SER A 90 14.75 1.85 -5.33
N PRO A 91 14.11 2.76 -6.07
CA PRO A 91 12.66 2.73 -6.27
C PRO A 91 12.09 1.40 -6.77
N PHE A 92 12.80 0.71 -7.69
CA PHE A 92 12.34 -0.59 -8.19
C PHE A 92 12.61 -1.74 -7.20
N GLU A 93 13.66 -1.64 -6.41
CA GLU A 93 13.93 -2.60 -5.34
C GLU A 93 12.87 -2.50 -4.22
N VAL A 94 12.34 -1.31 -3.92
CA VAL A 94 11.20 -1.16 -2.99
C VAL A 94 10.06 -2.09 -3.39
N LEU A 95 9.70 -2.10 -4.69
CA LEU A 95 8.62 -2.94 -5.19
C LEU A 95 8.93 -4.43 -5.04
N ALA A 96 10.19 -4.81 -5.26
CA ALA A 96 10.64 -6.19 -5.06
C ALA A 96 10.56 -6.62 -3.58
N TYR A 97 10.92 -5.73 -2.64
CA TYR A 97 10.71 -5.98 -1.21
C TYR A 97 9.23 -6.16 -0.89
N PHE A 98 8.35 -5.29 -1.38
CA PHE A 98 6.90 -5.45 -1.17
C PHE A 98 6.38 -6.76 -1.76
N LYS A 99 6.79 -7.12 -2.97
CA LYS A 99 6.37 -8.38 -3.65
C LYS A 99 6.75 -9.63 -2.85
N ASN A 100 7.88 -9.63 -2.15
CA ASN A 100 8.40 -10.78 -1.41
C ASN A 100 8.08 -10.76 0.09
N ALA A 101 7.51 -9.70 0.63
CA ALA A 101 7.13 -9.61 2.03
C ALA A 101 6.05 -10.64 2.41
N SER A 102 6.11 -11.14 3.65
CA SER A 102 5.04 -11.96 4.22
C SER A 102 3.87 -11.09 4.69
N TYR A 103 4.18 -10.01 5.40
CA TYR A 103 3.19 -9.07 5.95
C TYR A 103 3.68 -7.63 5.83
N ILE A 104 2.74 -6.69 5.82
CA ILE A 104 3.05 -5.26 5.71
C ILE A 104 2.21 -4.47 6.71
N VAL A 105 2.88 -3.61 7.48
CA VAL A 105 2.24 -2.55 8.27
C VAL A 105 2.64 -1.21 7.69
N THR A 106 1.65 -0.37 7.40
CA THR A 106 1.90 0.95 6.82
C THR A 106 0.90 1.98 7.33
N ASP A 107 1.31 3.24 7.35
CA ASP A 107 0.43 4.40 7.51
C ASP A 107 0.46 5.30 6.27
N THR A 108 1.01 4.79 5.15
CA THR A 108 1.21 5.58 3.94
C THR A 108 0.28 5.13 2.81
N PHE A 109 -0.08 6.08 1.94
CA PHE A 109 -0.90 5.78 0.77
C PHE A 109 -0.22 4.76 -0.15
N HIS A 110 1.06 4.98 -0.51
CA HIS A 110 1.76 4.06 -1.40
C HIS A 110 2.10 2.71 -0.76
N GLY A 111 2.28 2.66 0.56
CA GLY A 111 2.42 1.37 1.25
C GLY A 111 1.17 0.50 1.06
N SER A 112 -0.03 1.09 1.17
CA SER A 112 -1.28 0.38 0.89
C SER A 112 -1.44 0.04 -0.59
N VAL A 113 -1.09 0.96 -1.51
CA VAL A 113 -1.11 0.72 -2.96
C VAL A 113 -0.20 -0.44 -3.36
N PHE A 114 1.04 -0.49 -2.85
CA PHE A 114 1.98 -1.59 -3.12
C PHE A 114 1.48 -2.91 -2.55
N SER A 115 0.89 -2.88 -1.35
CA SER A 115 0.30 -4.07 -0.72
C SER A 115 -0.82 -4.66 -1.57
N ILE A 116 -1.72 -3.82 -2.08
CA ILE A 116 -2.79 -4.22 -2.99
C ILE A 116 -2.22 -4.77 -4.30
N LYS A 117 -1.28 -4.03 -4.92
CA LYS A 117 -0.67 -4.42 -6.19
C LYS A 117 -0.02 -5.80 -6.17
N TYR A 118 0.62 -6.16 -5.06
CA TYR A 118 1.34 -7.43 -4.92
C TYR A 118 0.59 -8.49 -4.10
N ASN A 119 -0.71 -8.27 -3.88
CA ASN A 119 -1.59 -9.23 -3.19
C ASN A 119 -1.07 -9.63 -1.80
N LYS A 120 -0.69 -8.63 -0.98
CA LYS A 120 -0.07 -8.88 0.31
C LYS A 120 -1.07 -8.86 1.46
N ALA A 121 -0.81 -9.68 2.47
CA ALA A 121 -1.43 -9.52 3.78
C ALA A 121 -0.90 -8.22 4.39
N PHE A 122 -1.78 -7.27 4.68
CA PHE A 122 -1.38 -5.96 5.18
C PHE A 122 -2.42 -5.36 6.11
N CYS A 123 -1.97 -4.38 6.86
CA CYS A 123 -2.84 -3.47 7.57
C CYS A 123 -2.38 -2.01 7.40
N THR A 124 -3.32 -1.10 7.56
CA THR A 124 -3.10 0.33 7.40
C THR A 124 -3.50 1.06 8.66
N ILE A 125 -2.56 1.79 9.24
CA ILE A 125 -2.82 2.69 10.37
C ILE A 125 -3.22 4.05 9.81
N ILE A 126 -4.46 4.46 10.01
CA ILE A 126 -4.93 5.75 9.50
C ILE A 126 -4.58 6.86 10.48
N ARG A 127 -4.01 7.94 9.95
CA ARG A 127 -3.71 9.19 10.66
C ARG A 127 -4.57 10.32 10.11
N ASN A 128 -4.85 11.34 10.92
CA ASN A 128 -5.70 12.47 10.51
C ASN A 128 -5.24 13.11 9.17
N MET A 129 -3.93 13.19 8.96
CA MET A 129 -3.34 13.81 7.75
C MET A 129 -3.61 13.06 6.44
N ASN A 130 -3.85 11.75 6.49
CA ASN A 130 -3.98 10.89 5.31
C ASN A 130 -5.32 10.13 5.24
N ASN A 131 -6.21 10.37 6.21
CA ASN A 131 -7.47 9.66 6.38
C ASN A 131 -8.28 9.62 5.07
N GLN A 132 -8.52 10.77 4.45
CA GLN A 132 -9.37 10.85 3.26
C GLN A 132 -8.86 9.98 2.10
N LYS A 133 -7.55 10.06 1.79
CA LYS A 133 -6.95 9.31 0.67
C LYS A 133 -6.90 7.81 0.94
N LEU A 134 -6.51 7.43 2.15
CA LEU A 134 -6.41 6.01 2.54
C LEU A 134 -7.78 5.37 2.67
N SER A 135 -8.74 6.03 3.33
CA SER A 135 -10.11 5.52 3.43
C SER A 135 -10.77 5.38 2.06
N TYR A 136 -10.55 6.35 1.16
CA TYR A 136 -11.06 6.24 -0.20
C TYR A 136 -10.45 5.06 -0.96
N LEU A 137 -9.12 4.89 -0.90
CA LEU A 137 -8.43 3.76 -1.52
C LEU A 137 -8.96 2.43 -1.02
N LEU A 138 -9.00 2.25 0.31
CA LEU A 138 -9.41 0.97 0.90
C LEU A 138 -10.89 0.68 0.61
N LYS A 139 -11.76 1.69 0.64
CA LYS A 139 -13.17 1.55 0.25
C LYS A 139 -13.33 1.17 -1.22
N GLN A 140 -12.52 1.74 -2.12
CA GLN A 140 -12.56 1.43 -3.56
C GLN A 140 -12.29 -0.05 -3.86
N PHE A 141 -11.52 -0.72 -3.01
CA PHE A 141 -11.16 -2.13 -3.13
C PHE A 141 -11.89 -3.05 -2.13
N HIS A 142 -12.87 -2.53 -1.37
CA HIS A 142 -13.56 -3.26 -0.30
C HIS A 142 -12.61 -3.84 0.77
N LEU A 143 -11.59 -3.06 1.11
CA LEU A 143 -10.51 -3.42 2.05
C LEU A 143 -10.54 -2.60 3.36
N GLU A 144 -11.70 -2.04 3.73
CA GLU A 144 -11.86 -1.28 4.97
C GLU A 144 -11.52 -2.10 6.22
N SER A 145 -11.67 -3.41 6.13
CA SER A 145 -11.24 -4.35 7.19
C SER A 145 -9.72 -4.35 7.44
N ARG A 146 -8.93 -3.75 6.56
CA ARG A 146 -7.48 -3.61 6.73
C ARG A 146 -7.08 -2.36 7.51
N ILE A 147 -8.05 -1.53 7.89
CA ILE A 147 -7.80 -0.35 8.73
C ILE A 147 -7.67 -0.81 10.19
N ILE A 148 -6.57 -0.41 10.82
CA ILE A 148 -6.40 -0.58 12.25
C ILE A 148 -7.01 0.62 12.96
N ASN A 149 -8.13 0.38 13.65
CA ASN A 149 -8.75 1.32 14.57
C ASN A 149 -8.42 0.96 16.03
N ASP A 150 -8.05 -0.27 16.27
CA ASP A 150 -7.71 -0.86 17.56
C ASP A 150 -6.50 -1.76 17.34
N ILE A 151 -5.37 -1.42 17.98
CA ILE A 151 -4.11 -2.11 17.77
C ILE A 151 -4.13 -3.54 18.27
N ASP A 152 -4.98 -3.86 19.24
CA ASP A 152 -5.12 -5.23 19.76
C ASP A 152 -5.69 -6.20 18.71
N LYS A 153 -6.27 -5.66 17.63
CA LYS A 153 -6.74 -6.44 16.48
C LYS A 153 -5.70 -6.66 15.39
N LEU A 154 -4.46 -6.20 15.58
CA LEU A 154 -3.39 -6.30 14.57
C LEU A 154 -3.22 -7.72 14.06
N ASP A 155 -3.11 -8.69 14.96
CA ASP A 155 -2.91 -10.09 14.62
C ASP A 155 -4.08 -10.64 13.78
N SER A 156 -5.30 -10.45 14.22
CA SER A 156 -6.49 -10.92 13.52
C SER A 156 -6.65 -10.28 12.14
N ILE A 157 -6.32 -8.98 11.99
CA ILE A 157 -6.37 -8.28 10.72
C ILE A 157 -5.31 -8.84 9.76
N LEU A 158 -4.08 -9.02 10.22
CA LEU A 158 -3.00 -9.48 9.35
C LEU A 158 -3.16 -10.95 8.94
N THR A 159 -3.65 -11.82 9.84
CA THR A 159 -3.81 -13.25 9.58
C THR A 159 -5.09 -13.60 8.82
N THR A 160 -6.10 -12.71 8.82
CA THR A 160 -7.32 -12.92 8.01
C THR A 160 -6.96 -12.85 6.52
N PRO A 161 -7.23 -13.88 5.71
CA PRO A 161 -6.95 -13.87 4.28
C PRO A 161 -7.69 -12.75 3.54
N ILE A 162 -7.09 -12.26 2.48
CA ILE A 162 -7.72 -11.33 1.53
C ILE A 162 -8.02 -12.11 0.26
N ASP A 163 -9.28 -12.08 -0.19
CA ASP A 163 -9.60 -12.57 -1.53
C ASP A 163 -9.23 -11.49 -2.56
N TYR A 164 -8.12 -11.71 -3.23
CA TYR A 164 -7.63 -10.81 -4.26
C TYR A 164 -8.21 -11.05 -5.65
N LYS A 165 -9.07 -12.04 -5.85
CA LYS A 165 -9.61 -12.37 -7.17
C LYS A 165 -10.38 -11.20 -7.77
N GLU A 166 -11.41 -10.74 -7.07
CA GLU A 166 -12.23 -9.61 -7.53
C GLU A 166 -11.43 -8.30 -7.64
N ILE A 167 -10.50 -8.07 -6.70
CA ILE A 167 -9.61 -6.91 -6.72
C ILE A 167 -8.75 -6.90 -7.98
N ASN A 168 -8.14 -8.03 -8.32
CA ASN A 168 -7.29 -8.16 -9.50
C ASN A 168 -8.10 -8.03 -10.81
N GLU A 169 -9.31 -8.57 -10.86
CA GLU A 169 -10.23 -8.40 -12.00
C GLU A 169 -10.61 -6.93 -12.19
N TYR A 170 -10.91 -6.23 -11.10
CA TYR A 170 -11.21 -4.79 -11.12
C TYR A 170 -9.99 -3.98 -11.59
N ILE A 171 -8.79 -4.23 -11.05
CA ILE A 171 -7.54 -3.57 -11.48
C ILE A 171 -7.29 -3.81 -12.97
N ALA A 172 -7.45 -5.04 -13.45
CA ALA A 172 -7.24 -5.37 -14.85
C ALA A 172 -8.23 -4.64 -15.79
N LYS A 173 -9.50 -4.52 -15.38
CA LYS A 173 -10.51 -3.74 -16.12
C LYS A 173 -10.13 -2.26 -16.19
N GLU A 174 -9.87 -1.64 -15.05
CA GLU A 174 -9.55 -0.22 -14.97
C GLU A 174 -8.21 0.13 -15.66
N THR A 175 -7.27 -0.82 -15.66
CA THR A 175 -6.01 -0.69 -16.41
C THR A 175 -6.30 -0.57 -17.91
N ARG A 176 -7.15 -1.43 -18.48
CA ARG A 176 -7.53 -1.35 -19.90
C ARG A 176 -8.18 -0.02 -20.24
N CYS A 177 -9.15 0.42 -19.42
CA CYS A 177 -9.82 1.72 -19.62
C CYS A 177 -8.84 2.89 -19.57
N SER A 178 -7.90 2.85 -18.61
CA SER A 178 -6.89 3.92 -18.46
C SER A 178 -5.91 3.97 -19.63
N ILE A 179 -5.44 2.82 -20.12
CA ILE A 179 -4.55 2.73 -21.28
C ILE A 179 -5.26 3.22 -22.54
N GLU A 180 -6.51 2.85 -22.75
CA GLU A 180 -7.31 3.32 -23.90
C GLU A 180 -7.51 4.83 -23.85
N TYR A 181 -7.84 5.37 -22.68
CA TYR A 181 -7.96 6.82 -22.49
C TYR A 181 -6.64 7.55 -22.83
N LEU A 182 -5.49 7.04 -22.39
CA LEU A 182 -4.19 7.63 -22.68
C LEU A 182 -3.89 7.59 -24.19
N LYS A 183 -4.13 6.46 -24.86
CA LYS A 183 -3.95 6.32 -26.30
C LYS A 183 -4.80 7.32 -27.08
N THR A 184 -6.05 7.49 -26.70
CA THR A 184 -6.99 8.37 -27.40
C THR A 184 -6.68 9.85 -27.21
N ASN A 185 -6.13 10.24 -26.04
CA ASN A 185 -5.98 11.66 -25.67
C ASN A 185 -4.54 12.19 -25.72
N ILE A 186 -3.53 11.32 -25.69
CA ILE A 186 -2.11 11.72 -25.64
C ILE A 186 -1.36 11.29 -26.90
N CYS A 187 -1.65 10.11 -27.44
CA CYS A 187 -0.97 9.58 -28.62
C CYS A 187 -1.67 10.04 -29.93
N LYS A 188 -1.80 11.37 -30.10
CA LYS A 188 -2.27 11.98 -31.37
C LYS A 188 -1.10 12.40 -32.21
#